data_6ce4d8d5035d142b85baa66fbeed440f
#
_entry.id   6ce4d8d5035d142b85baa66fbeed440f
#
_cell.length_a   1.000
_cell.length_b   1.000
_cell.length_c   1.000
_cell.angle_alpha   90.00
_cell.angle_beta   90.00
_cell.angle_gamma   90.00
#
_symmetry.space_group_name_H-M   'P 1'
#
loop_
_entity.id
_entity.type
_entity.pdbx_description
1 polymer ?
#
loop_
_entity_poly.entity_id
_entity_poly.type
_entity_poly.pdbx_seq_one_letter_code
_entity_poly.pdbx_strand_id
1 'polypeptide(L)'
;MADNAKLYYKTCRLQAGLTQEQAIVLLNIADVGTLSKYENGHLPVGPELAAAMVKVYRTPLLANWYVRYTNPQLVGYLPELTEPITDGDVSFQMELADDDITEVRAVIKAILRDGIITPEEAATLKIKAKTLREIANKILSAATYLESREPTSVEE
;
A
#
# COMPACT_ATOMS: atom_id res chain seq x y z
N MET A 1 9.44 12.90 10.99
CA MET A 1 8.74 12.01 10.06
C MET A 1 9.14 12.16 8.58
N ALA A 2 9.90 13.19 8.20
CA ALA A 2 10.31 13.39 6.79
C ALA A 2 11.48 12.51 6.31
N ASP A 3 12.28 11.93 7.22
CA ASP A 3 13.49 11.18 6.83
C ASP A 3 13.24 9.75 6.34
N ASN A 4 12.17 9.09 6.79
CA ASN A 4 11.86 7.73 6.35
C ASN A 4 11.29 7.66 4.92
N ALA A 5 10.72 8.76 4.44
CA ALA A 5 10.13 8.85 3.10
C ALA A 5 11.22 8.88 2.00
N LYS A 6 12.35 9.50 2.26
CA LYS A 6 13.44 9.69 1.29
C LYS A 6 14.14 8.39 0.87
N LEU A 7 14.12 7.37 1.72
CA LEU A 7 14.80 6.10 1.46
C LEU A 7 13.94 5.06 0.74
N TYR A 8 12.63 5.30 0.54
CA TYR A 8 11.74 4.27 0.04
C TYR A 8 12.02 3.84 -1.41
N TYR A 9 12.34 4.78 -2.30
CA TYR A 9 12.77 4.43 -3.67
C TYR A 9 14.00 3.54 -3.68
N LYS A 10 15.00 3.86 -2.84
CA LYS A 10 16.20 3.06 -2.69
C LYS A 10 15.87 1.68 -2.11
N THR A 11 15.01 1.63 -1.11
CA THR A 11 14.57 0.35 -0.50
C THR A 11 13.91 -0.55 -1.55
N CYS A 12 12.95 -0.03 -2.33
CA CYS A 12 12.28 -0.78 -3.39
C CYS A 12 13.28 -1.29 -4.45
N ARG A 13 14.24 -0.46 -4.86
CA ARG A 13 15.29 -0.90 -5.80
C ARG A 13 16.13 -2.04 -5.23
N LEU A 14 16.54 -1.95 -3.97
CA LEU A 14 17.34 -2.98 -3.31
C LEU A 14 16.55 -4.28 -3.12
N GLN A 15 15.28 -4.20 -2.79
CA GLN A 15 14.38 -5.36 -2.70
C GLN A 15 14.20 -6.04 -4.06
N ALA A 16 14.21 -5.26 -5.15
CA ALA A 16 14.22 -5.80 -6.51
C ALA A 16 15.57 -6.40 -6.93
N GLY A 17 16.59 -6.38 -6.06
CA GLY A 17 17.93 -6.90 -6.35
C GLY A 17 18.72 -6.08 -7.38
N LEU A 18 18.34 -4.83 -7.64
CA LEU A 18 18.95 -4.00 -8.67
C LEU A 18 20.06 -3.10 -8.10
N THR A 19 21.21 -3.04 -8.79
CA THR A 19 22.21 -1.99 -8.58
C THR A 19 21.70 -0.65 -9.15
N GLN A 20 22.35 0.45 -8.82
CA GLN A 20 22.00 1.75 -9.41
C GLN A 20 22.27 1.77 -10.91
N GLU A 21 23.35 1.16 -11.35
CA GLU A 21 23.73 1.03 -12.77
C GLU A 21 22.68 0.26 -13.57
N GLN A 22 22.16 -0.83 -13.02
CA GLN A 22 21.07 -1.59 -13.66
C GLN A 22 19.76 -0.78 -13.69
N ALA A 23 19.43 -0.11 -12.59
CA ALA A 23 18.20 0.66 -12.48
C ALA A 23 18.16 1.86 -13.44
N ILE A 24 19.27 2.59 -13.63
CA ILE A 24 19.30 3.72 -14.58
C ILE A 24 19.02 3.27 -16.03
N VAL A 25 19.53 2.10 -16.42
CA VAL A 25 19.27 1.53 -17.76
C VAL A 25 17.79 1.19 -17.92
N LEU A 26 17.21 0.50 -16.95
CA LEU A 26 15.80 0.06 -16.99
C LEU A 26 14.82 1.23 -16.90
N LEU A 27 15.18 2.28 -16.15
CA LEU A 27 14.35 3.48 -15.95
C LEU A 27 14.64 4.59 -16.97
N ASN A 28 15.62 4.38 -17.88
CA ASN A 28 16.09 5.38 -18.83
C ASN A 28 16.49 6.71 -18.14
N ILE A 29 17.25 6.60 -17.04
CA ILE A 29 17.81 7.74 -16.30
C ILE A 29 19.23 8.00 -16.80
N ALA A 30 19.61 9.27 -16.91
CA ALA A 30 20.87 9.67 -17.57
C ALA A 30 22.14 9.12 -16.89
N ASP A 31 22.17 9.09 -15.54
CA ASP A 31 23.33 8.67 -14.76
C ASP A 31 22.97 8.28 -13.33
N VAL A 32 23.91 7.58 -12.67
CA VAL A 32 23.77 7.13 -11.26
C VAL A 32 23.63 8.31 -10.30
N GLY A 33 24.27 9.44 -10.57
CA GLY A 33 24.17 10.63 -9.73
C GLY A 33 22.76 11.21 -9.73
N THR A 34 22.08 11.17 -10.86
CA THR A 34 20.68 11.58 -10.99
C THR A 34 19.75 10.63 -10.23
N LEU A 35 19.92 9.31 -10.36
CA LEU A 35 19.15 8.34 -9.58
C LEU A 35 19.40 8.52 -8.08
N SER A 36 20.64 8.73 -7.67
CA SER A 36 21.00 8.99 -6.27
C SER A 36 20.29 10.24 -5.73
N LYS A 37 20.15 11.31 -6.52
CA LYS A 37 19.39 12.50 -6.11
C LYS A 37 17.91 12.21 -5.90
N TYR A 38 17.29 11.38 -6.74
CA TYR A 38 15.91 10.91 -6.53
C TYR A 38 15.79 10.09 -5.25
N GLU A 39 16.66 9.10 -5.06
CA GLU A 39 16.65 8.21 -3.89
C GLU A 39 16.90 8.96 -2.56
N ASN A 40 17.66 10.03 -2.58
CA ASN A 40 17.93 10.87 -1.40
C ASN A 40 16.99 12.08 -1.25
N GLY A 41 16.00 12.21 -2.14
CA GLY A 41 15.02 13.30 -2.09
C GLY A 41 15.57 14.68 -2.41
N HIS A 42 16.73 14.74 -3.06
CA HIS A 42 17.32 16.00 -3.54
C HIS A 42 16.69 16.44 -4.86
N LEU A 43 16.02 15.54 -5.57
CA LEU A 43 15.29 15.80 -6.79
C LEU A 43 13.90 15.15 -6.67
N PRO A 44 12.80 15.87 -6.98
CA PRO A 44 11.47 15.29 -6.93
C PRO A 44 11.28 14.29 -8.07
N VAL A 45 10.67 13.14 -7.75
CA VAL A 45 10.27 12.12 -8.72
C VAL A 45 8.94 12.53 -9.32
N GLY A 46 8.86 12.63 -10.65
CA GLY A 46 7.59 12.85 -11.35
C GLY A 46 6.73 11.59 -11.42
N PRO A 47 5.41 11.72 -11.67
CA PRO A 47 4.48 10.59 -11.68
C PRO A 47 4.83 9.53 -12.74
N GLU A 48 5.33 9.91 -13.89
CA GLU A 48 5.74 8.98 -14.95
C GLU A 48 6.94 8.13 -14.52
N LEU A 49 7.93 8.75 -13.88
CA LEU A 49 9.09 8.03 -13.34
C LEU A 49 8.69 7.15 -12.15
N ALA A 50 7.80 7.62 -11.29
CA ALA A 50 7.27 6.80 -10.20
C ALA A 50 6.55 5.57 -10.75
N ALA A 51 5.72 5.70 -11.78
CA ALA A 51 5.04 4.59 -12.44
C ALA A 51 6.03 3.61 -13.10
N ALA A 52 7.12 4.11 -13.69
CA ALA A 52 8.20 3.28 -14.23
C ALA A 52 8.92 2.51 -13.10
N MET A 53 9.22 3.17 -11.98
CA MET A 53 9.84 2.54 -10.80
C MET A 53 8.96 1.43 -10.23
N VAL A 54 7.63 1.63 -10.13
CA VAL A 54 6.68 0.60 -9.68
C VAL A 54 6.82 -0.68 -10.52
N LYS A 55 6.88 -0.53 -11.85
CA LYS A 55 7.00 -1.66 -12.79
C LYS A 55 8.37 -2.33 -12.72
N VAL A 56 9.44 -1.53 -12.75
CA VAL A 56 10.83 -2.04 -12.79
C VAL A 56 11.21 -2.70 -11.46
N TYR A 57 10.80 -2.11 -10.33
CA TYR A 57 11.08 -2.64 -9.00
C TYR A 57 10.06 -3.71 -8.55
N ARG A 58 8.99 -3.91 -9.33
CA ARG A 58 7.90 -4.86 -9.02
C ARG A 58 7.31 -4.66 -7.62
N THR A 59 7.17 -3.40 -7.24
CA THR A 59 6.68 -3.00 -5.90
C THR A 59 5.42 -2.15 -6.03
N PRO A 60 4.22 -2.76 -6.15
CA PRO A 60 2.95 -2.02 -6.29
C PRO A 60 2.70 -1.03 -5.13
N LEU A 61 3.15 -1.36 -3.92
CA LEU A 61 3.07 -0.47 -2.76
C LEU A 61 3.76 0.88 -2.96
N LEU A 62 4.78 0.94 -3.83
CA LEU A 62 5.44 2.19 -4.17
C LEU A 62 4.46 3.21 -4.76
N ALA A 63 3.45 2.78 -5.54
CA ALA A 63 2.43 3.66 -6.08
C ALA A 63 1.59 4.30 -4.97
N ASN A 64 1.11 3.49 -4.00
CA ASN A 64 0.37 3.99 -2.85
C ASN A 64 1.20 4.97 -2.01
N TRP A 65 2.44 4.59 -1.70
CA TRP A 65 3.37 5.42 -0.97
C TRP A 65 3.64 6.74 -1.70
N TYR A 66 3.89 6.71 -3.02
CA TYR A 66 4.14 7.91 -3.84
C TYR A 66 2.99 8.90 -3.75
N VAL A 67 1.74 8.44 -3.94
CA VAL A 67 0.56 9.31 -3.88
C VAL A 67 0.38 9.91 -2.48
N ARG A 68 0.58 9.12 -1.43
CA ARG A 68 0.49 9.59 -0.02
C ARG A 68 1.59 10.61 0.32
N TYR A 69 2.79 10.39 -0.18
CA TYR A 69 3.92 11.28 0.05
C TYR A 69 3.81 12.61 -0.69
N THR A 70 3.40 12.59 -1.96
CA THR A 70 3.25 13.79 -2.77
C THR A 70 2.00 14.60 -2.47
N ASN A 71 1.01 13.97 -1.82
CA ASN A 71 -0.28 14.59 -1.47
C ASN A 71 -0.63 14.36 0.00
N PRO A 72 0.15 14.86 0.97
CA PRO A 72 -0.04 14.57 2.39
C PRO A 72 -1.40 15.02 2.93
N GLN A 73 -2.04 16.01 2.31
CA GLN A 73 -3.39 16.46 2.65
C GLN A 73 -4.48 15.43 2.31
N LEU A 74 -4.21 14.46 1.42
CA LEU A 74 -5.13 13.41 1.03
C LEU A 74 -4.95 12.11 1.82
N VAL A 75 -3.93 12.01 2.68
CA VAL A 75 -3.57 10.76 3.40
C VAL A 75 -4.76 10.17 4.16
N GLY A 76 -5.61 11.00 4.77
CA GLY A 76 -6.81 10.54 5.50
C GLY A 76 -7.88 9.88 4.62
N TYR A 77 -7.81 10.07 3.31
CA TYR A 77 -8.75 9.52 2.32
C TYR A 77 -8.19 8.32 1.54
N LEU A 78 -6.89 8.10 1.63
CA LEU A 78 -6.21 7.01 0.91
C LEU A 78 -6.05 5.77 1.81
N PRO A 79 -6.11 4.55 1.25
CA PRO A 79 -5.84 3.35 2.01
C PRO A 79 -4.40 3.35 2.52
N GLU A 80 -4.20 2.77 3.70
CA GLU A 80 -2.88 2.54 4.29
C GLU A 80 -2.49 1.08 4.04
N LEU A 81 -1.77 0.86 2.94
CA LEU A 81 -1.32 -0.48 2.58
C LEU A 81 -0.04 -0.84 3.32
N THR A 82 0.03 -2.06 3.79
CA THR A 82 1.21 -2.64 4.45
C THR A 82 1.64 -3.87 3.69
N GLU A 83 2.95 -4.14 3.65
CA GLU A 83 3.44 -5.39 3.06
C GLU A 83 3.19 -6.55 4.02
N PRO A 84 2.47 -7.60 3.60
CA PRO A 84 2.54 -8.89 4.26
C PRO A 84 3.95 -9.44 4.16
N ILE A 85 4.42 -10.09 5.23
CA ILE A 85 5.79 -10.61 5.29
C ILE A 85 5.87 -11.99 4.61
N THR A 86 4.82 -12.79 4.70
CA THR A 86 4.76 -14.16 4.17
C THR A 86 3.38 -14.50 3.63
N ASP A 87 3.27 -15.61 2.88
CA ASP A 87 1.98 -16.14 2.42
C ASP A 87 1.07 -16.53 3.61
N GLY A 88 1.67 -16.95 4.73
CA GLY A 88 0.95 -17.23 5.98
C GLY A 88 0.34 -15.97 6.60
N ASP A 89 1.05 -14.83 6.53
CA ASP A 89 0.52 -13.54 7.01
C ASP A 89 -0.69 -13.11 6.18
N VAL A 90 -0.67 -13.34 4.85
CA VAL A 90 -1.81 -13.05 3.97
C VAL A 90 -3.03 -13.88 4.39
N SER A 91 -2.86 -15.20 4.57
CA SER A 91 -3.95 -16.08 4.99
C SER A 91 -4.53 -15.66 6.34
N PHE A 92 -3.67 -15.39 7.31
CA PHE A 92 -4.09 -14.94 8.64
C PHE A 92 -4.81 -13.58 8.60
N GLN A 93 -4.31 -12.62 7.81
CA GLN A 93 -4.99 -11.34 7.65
C GLN A 93 -6.37 -11.47 6.99
N MET A 94 -6.53 -12.41 6.06
CA MET A 94 -7.82 -12.69 5.42
C MET A 94 -8.82 -13.32 6.40
N GLU A 95 -8.38 -14.25 7.27
CA GLU A 95 -9.24 -14.81 8.33
C GLU A 95 -9.71 -13.73 9.30
N LEU A 96 -8.80 -12.90 9.81
CA LEU A 96 -9.14 -11.78 10.69
C LEU A 96 -10.09 -10.79 10.02
N ALA A 97 -9.94 -10.53 8.72
CA ALA A 97 -10.82 -9.64 7.98
C ALA A 97 -12.24 -10.22 7.85
N ASP A 98 -12.38 -11.53 7.67
CA ASP A 98 -13.70 -12.19 7.58
C ASP A 98 -14.46 -12.15 8.91
N ASP A 99 -13.77 -12.42 10.01
CA ASP A 99 -14.35 -12.31 11.36
C ASP A 99 -14.82 -10.88 11.67
N ASP A 100 -13.93 -9.89 11.45
CA ASP A 100 -14.21 -8.47 11.66
C ASP A 100 -15.40 -7.99 10.81
N ILE A 101 -15.47 -8.37 9.52
CA ILE A 101 -16.55 -7.95 8.60
C ILE A 101 -17.89 -8.55 9.01
N THR A 102 -17.88 -9.76 9.55
CA THR A 102 -19.09 -10.45 10.01
C THR A 102 -19.69 -9.73 11.23
N GLU A 103 -18.87 -9.33 12.20
CA GLU A 103 -19.31 -8.53 13.35
C GLU A 103 -19.86 -7.17 12.91
N VAL A 104 -19.07 -6.44 12.11
CA VAL A 104 -19.45 -5.09 11.63
C VAL A 104 -20.76 -5.11 10.86
N ARG A 105 -20.94 -6.10 9.98
CA ARG A 105 -22.16 -6.28 9.20
C ARG A 105 -23.38 -6.46 10.08
N ALA A 106 -23.29 -7.27 11.14
CA ALA A 106 -24.40 -7.50 12.05
C ALA A 106 -24.85 -6.20 12.75
N VAL A 107 -23.88 -5.40 13.24
CA VAL A 107 -24.14 -4.12 13.91
C VAL A 107 -24.77 -3.10 12.95
N ILE A 108 -24.19 -2.93 11.77
CA ILE A 108 -24.71 -1.98 10.75
C ILE A 108 -26.13 -2.38 10.35
N LYS A 109 -26.39 -3.67 10.10
CA LYS A 109 -27.71 -4.17 9.72
C LYS A 109 -28.75 -3.92 10.82
N ALA A 110 -28.36 -4.03 12.08
CA ALA A 110 -29.26 -3.75 13.22
C ALA A 110 -29.64 -2.27 13.28
N ILE A 111 -28.65 -1.37 13.16
CA ILE A 111 -28.85 0.09 13.21
C ILE A 111 -29.68 0.60 12.02
N LEU A 112 -29.40 0.13 10.80
CA LEU A 112 -30.06 0.63 9.60
C LEU A 112 -31.44 0.01 9.33
N ARG A 113 -31.95 -0.86 10.22
CA ARG A 113 -33.16 -1.64 9.97
C ARG A 113 -34.44 -0.81 9.90
N ASP A 114 -34.56 0.22 10.73
CA ASP A 114 -35.76 1.06 10.83
C ASP A 114 -35.64 2.40 10.07
N GLY A 115 -34.43 2.69 9.51
CA GLY A 115 -34.16 3.90 8.75
C GLY A 115 -34.02 5.17 9.58
N ILE A 116 -34.04 5.08 10.92
CA ILE A 116 -33.84 6.16 11.87
C ILE A 116 -32.48 5.98 12.53
N ILE A 117 -31.66 7.03 12.53
CA ILE A 117 -30.33 7.00 13.15
C ILE A 117 -30.30 7.95 14.33
N THR A 118 -30.25 7.40 15.54
CA THR A 118 -30.07 8.18 16.77
C THR A 118 -28.64 8.73 16.89
N PRO A 119 -28.39 9.73 17.76
CA PRO A 119 -27.03 10.24 18.00
C PRO A 119 -26.03 9.17 18.45
N GLU A 120 -26.45 8.21 19.29
CA GLU A 120 -25.66 7.09 19.78
C GLU A 120 -25.32 6.11 18.67
N GLU A 121 -26.31 5.83 17.81
CA GLU A 121 -26.11 4.96 16.64
C GLU A 121 -25.20 5.63 15.61
N ALA A 122 -25.32 6.94 15.40
CA ALA A 122 -24.40 7.70 14.55
C ALA A 122 -22.95 7.62 15.05
N ALA A 123 -22.73 7.67 16.36
CA ALA A 123 -21.42 7.48 16.96
C ALA A 123 -20.89 6.07 16.71
N THR A 124 -21.74 5.06 16.92
CA THR A 124 -21.41 3.64 16.65
C THR A 124 -21.07 3.41 15.18
N LEU A 125 -21.85 3.97 14.25
CA LEU A 125 -21.59 3.88 12.79
C LEU A 125 -20.24 4.48 12.42
N LYS A 126 -19.82 5.59 13.04
CA LYS A 126 -18.48 6.18 12.80
C LYS A 126 -17.35 5.25 13.24
N ILE A 127 -17.53 4.57 14.39
CA ILE A 127 -16.54 3.57 14.86
C ILE A 127 -16.49 2.40 13.86
N LYS A 128 -17.65 1.85 13.47
CA LYS A 128 -17.72 0.72 12.53
C LYS A 128 -17.22 1.11 11.12
N ALA A 129 -17.39 2.35 10.70
CA ALA A 129 -16.78 2.86 9.47
C ALA A 129 -15.24 2.87 9.53
N LYS A 130 -14.66 3.18 10.70
CA LYS A 130 -13.20 3.06 10.90
C LYS A 130 -12.76 1.60 10.80
N THR A 131 -13.44 0.68 11.47
CA THR A 131 -13.14 -0.77 11.37
C THR A 131 -13.23 -1.27 9.93
N LEU A 132 -14.28 -0.88 9.17
CA LEU A 132 -14.39 -1.21 7.74
C LEU A 132 -13.22 -0.71 6.92
N ARG A 133 -12.69 0.46 7.22
CA ARG A 133 -11.51 0.99 6.54
C ARG A 133 -10.25 0.17 6.86
N GLU A 134 -10.10 -0.25 8.10
CA GLU A 134 -8.99 -1.12 8.53
C GLU A 134 -9.07 -2.49 7.85
N ILE A 135 -10.26 -3.07 7.73
CA ILE A 135 -10.51 -4.32 6.97
C ILE A 135 -10.15 -4.12 5.50
N ALA A 136 -10.61 -3.04 4.88
CA ALA A 136 -10.30 -2.73 3.48
C ALA A 136 -8.79 -2.59 3.25
N ASN A 137 -8.06 -1.97 4.18
CA ASN A 137 -6.61 -1.86 4.11
C ASN A 137 -5.92 -3.23 4.16
N LYS A 138 -6.38 -4.15 5.02
CA LYS A 138 -5.87 -5.53 5.11
C LYS A 138 -6.07 -6.27 3.78
N ILE A 139 -7.30 -6.22 3.22
CA ILE A 139 -7.65 -6.89 1.97
C ILE A 139 -6.86 -6.31 0.79
N LEU A 140 -6.74 -5.00 0.70
CA LEU A 140 -5.99 -4.34 -0.37
C LEU A 140 -4.48 -4.64 -0.27
N SER A 141 -3.93 -4.70 0.94
CA SER A 141 -2.53 -5.08 1.16
C SER A 141 -2.27 -6.52 0.72
N ALA A 142 -3.18 -7.44 1.06
CA ALA A 142 -3.10 -8.83 0.62
C ALA A 142 -3.20 -8.95 -0.91
N ALA A 143 -4.15 -8.27 -1.55
CA ALA A 143 -4.30 -8.25 -3.00
C ALA A 143 -3.02 -7.72 -3.69
N THR A 144 -2.48 -6.59 -3.21
CA THR A 144 -1.25 -5.99 -3.74
C THR A 144 -0.04 -6.94 -3.61
N TYR A 145 0.05 -7.67 -2.50
CA TYR A 145 1.09 -8.68 -2.32
C TYR A 145 0.94 -9.84 -3.32
N LEU A 146 -0.27 -10.39 -3.47
CA LEU A 146 -0.54 -11.49 -4.39
C LEU A 146 -0.27 -11.11 -5.85
N GLU A 147 -0.61 -9.89 -6.26
CA GLU A 147 -0.31 -9.35 -7.59
C GLU A 147 1.19 -9.24 -7.88
N SER A 148 2.02 -9.10 -6.85
CA SER A 148 3.48 -9.03 -6.98
C SER A 148 4.17 -10.40 -7.07
N ARG A 149 3.43 -11.51 -6.82
CA ARG A 149 4.00 -12.87 -6.81
C ARG A 149 4.25 -13.37 -8.24
N GLU A 150 5.45 -13.90 -8.45
CA GLU A 150 5.79 -14.63 -9.68
C GLU A 150 5.57 -16.14 -9.50
N PRO A 151 5.36 -16.87 -10.60
CA PRO A 151 5.30 -18.33 -10.56
C PRO A 151 6.59 -18.88 -9.93
N THR A 152 6.45 -19.76 -8.94
CA THR A 152 7.59 -20.51 -8.43
C THR A 152 8.00 -21.51 -9.50
N SER A 153 9.25 -21.45 -9.99
CA SER A 153 9.79 -22.47 -10.89
C SER A 153 9.77 -23.78 -10.11
N VAL A 154 8.89 -24.69 -10.49
CA VAL A 154 9.00 -26.09 -10.03
C VAL A 154 10.13 -26.70 -10.82
N GLU A 155 11.29 -26.86 -10.20
CA GLU A 155 12.34 -27.71 -10.75
C GLU A 155 11.78 -29.14 -10.77
N GLU A 156 11.58 -29.69 -12.00
CA GLU A 156 11.25 -31.09 -12.23
C GLU A 156 12.47 -31.97 -11.98
#